data_65456e6f51ee28ac0c04c5908f12cc83
#
_entry.id   65456e6f51ee28ac0c04c5908f12cc83
#
_cell.length_a   1.000
_cell.length_b   1.000
_cell.length_c   1.000
_cell.angle_alpha   90.00
_cell.angle_beta   90.00
_cell.angle_gamma   90.00
#
_symmetry.space_group_name_H-M   'P 1'
#
loop_
_entity.id
_entity.type
_entity.pdbx_description
1 polymer ?
#
loop_
_entity_poly.entity_id
_entity_poly.type
_entity_poly.pdbx_seq_one_letter_code
_entity_poly.pdbx_strand_id
1 'polypeptide(L)'
;MKGRILTSLLTVIALTGLQAQNIPAVPRLVVGLTIDQLRTDYIEAFSALYGERGFKRLWREGRIYRNAEYDFINVDKSSAVAAIYSGTTPYTNGIVGDNWMDRSTLRVLNCVDDADFMGIYTSESTSPQKMKVSTLTDELVCLLYTSDAADD
;
A
#
# COMPACT_ATOMS: atom_id res chain seq x y z
N MET A 1 -17.02 53.95 23.44
CA MET A 1 -15.77 53.18 23.62
C MET A 1 -16.01 51.63 23.57
N LYS A 2 -17.12 51.10 24.05
CA LYS A 2 -17.39 49.64 24.10
C LYS A 2 -17.49 48.95 22.72
N GLY A 3 -17.99 49.62 21.65
CA GLY A 3 -18.11 49.03 20.32
C GLY A 3 -16.79 48.83 19.55
N ARG A 4 -15.80 49.71 19.81
CA ARG A 4 -14.47 49.68 19.15
C ARG A 4 -13.58 48.55 19.69
N ILE A 5 -13.80 48.16 20.94
CA ILE A 5 -13.04 47.06 21.60
C ILE A 5 -13.60 45.71 21.08
N LEU A 6 -14.93 45.63 20.86
CA LEU A 6 -15.56 44.40 20.36
C LEU A 6 -15.19 44.10 18.90
N THR A 7 -15.08 45.12 18.03
CA THR A 7 -14.61 44.95 16.64
C THR A 7 -13.13 44.58 16.56
N SER A 8 -12.26 45.14 17.37
CA SER A 8 -10.86 44.72 17.38
C SER A 8 -10.64 43.34 17.94
N LEU A 9 -11.44 42.87 18.89
CA LEU A 9 -11.37 41.50 19.40
C LEU A 9 -11.83 40.47 18.34
N LEU A 10 -12.87 40.80 17.56
CA LEU A 10 -13.35 39.94 16.47
C LEU A 10 -12.33 39.80 15.33
N THR A 11 -11.60 40.89 15.02
CA THR A 11 -10.57 40.89 13.97
C THR A 11 -9.34 40.05 14.38
N VAL A 12 -8.97 40.04 15.63
CA VAL A 12 -7.85 39.22 16.15
C VAL A 12 -8.20 37.73 16.11
N ILE A 13 -9.45 37.36 16.44
CA ILE A 13 -9.91 35.97 16.38
C ILE A 13 -9.98 35.46 14.93
N ALA A 14 -10.35 36.31 13.96
CA ALA A 14 -10.37 35.94 12.54
C ALA A 14 -8.97 35.73 11.95
N LEU A 15 -7.93 36.41 12.46
CA LEU A 15 -6.55 36.26 12.00
C LEU A 15 -5.85 34.99 12.53
N THR A 16 -6.30 34.43 13.64
CA THR A 16 -5.72 33.21 14.21
C THR A 16 -6.26 31.93 13.55
N GLY A 17 -7.33 32.01 12.75
CA GLY A 17 -7.97 30.86 12.08
C GLY A 17 -7.37 30.47 10.73
N LEU A 18 -6.49 31.27 10.14
CA LEU A 18 -5.83 30.98 8.86
C LEU A 18 -4.47 30.30 9.08
N GLN A 19 -4.45 29.18 9.76
CA GLN A 19 -3.36 28.23 9.60
C GLN A 19 -3.62 27.51 8.27
N ALA A 20 -2.86 27.89 7.24
CA ALA A 20 -2.78 27.08 6.02
C ALA A 20 -2.43 25.66 6.45
N GLN A 21 -3.38 24.73 6.28
CA GLN A 21 -3.09 23.32 6.48
C GLN A 21 -1.92 23.00 5.53
N ASN A 22 -0.76 22.70 6.08
CA ASN A 22 0.32 22.10 5.31
C ASN A 22 -0.20 20.75 4.83
N ILE A 23 -0.80 20.73 3.65
CA ILE A 23 -1.13 19.49 2.96
C ILE A 23 0.24 18.87 2.67
N PRO A 24 0.55 17.71 3.27
CA PRO A 24 1.83 17.05 2.97
C PRO A 24 1.89 16.83 1.47
N ALA A 25 3.03 17.22 0.87
CA ALA A 25 3.24 17.05 -0.55
C ALA A 25 3.01 15.58 -0.92
N VAL A 26 2.15 15.33 -1.90
CA VAL A 26 1.87 13.99 -2.40
C VAL A 26 3.20 13.39 -2.90
N PRO A 27 3.55 12.17 -2.51
CA PRO A 27 4.80 11.57 -2.97
C PRO A 27 4.75 11.36 -4.48
N ARG A 28 5.78 11.80 -5.20
CA ARG A 28 5.89 11.64 -6.65
C ARG A 28 6.25 10.22 -7.08
N LEU A 29 6.79 9.42 -6.17
CA LEU A 29 7.16 8.04 -6.39
C LEU A 29 7.01 7.26 -5.09
N VAL A 30 6.32 6.13 -5.15
CA VAL A 30 6.23 5.14 -4.07
C VAL A 30 6.85 3.84 -4.56
N VAL A 31 7.82 3.33 -3.82
CA VAL A 31 8.48 2.04 -4.12
C VAL A 31 8.13 1.04 -3.04
N GLY A 32 7.35 0.02 -3.39
CA GLY A 32 7.09 -1.14 -2.54
C GLY A 32 8.16 -2.21 -2.76
N LEU A 33 8.86 -2.60 -1.70
CA LEU A 33 9.84 -3.69 -1.73
C LEU A 33 9.37 -4.82 -0.81
N THR A 34 8.96 -5.93 -1.40
CA THR A 34 8.58 -7.14 -0.67
C THR A 34 9.67 -8.18 -0.81
N ILE A 35 10.18 -8.67 0.32
CA ILE A 35 11.21 -9.71 0.34
C ILE A 35 10.59 -10.95 0.97
N ASP A 36 10.40 -11.97 0.13
CA ASP A 36 9.85 -13.25 0.56
C ASP A 36 10.83 -14.01 1.46
N GLN A 37 10.31 -14.70 2.46
CA GLN A 37 11.05 -15.53 3.42
C GLN A 37 12.13 -14.78 4.25
N LEU A 38 12.14 -13.47 4.24
CA LEU A 38 13.05 -12.70 5.09
C LEU A 38 12.54 -12.72 6.55
N ARG A 39 13.24 -13.44 7.39
CA ARG A 39 12.96 -13.46 8.83
C ARG A 39 13.40 -12.14 9.47
N THR A 40 12.56 -11.60 10.34
CA THR A 40 12.82 -10.33 11.03
C THR A 40 14.09 -10.38 11.89
N ASP A 41 14.34 -11.52 12.55
CA ASP A 41 15.53 -11.73 13.39
C ASP A 41 16.84 -11.73 12.59
N TYR A 42 16.83 -12.06 11.29
CA TYR A 42 18.03 -11.97 10.45
C TYR A 42 18.50 -10.54 10.29
N ILE A 43 17.58 -9.58 10.19
CA ILE A 43 17.93 -8.17 10.07
C ILE A 43 18.66 -7.69 11.33
N GLU A 44 18.23 -8.13 12.51
CA GLU A 44 18.89 -7.80 13.78
C GLU A 44 20.21 -8.57 13.97
N ALA A 45 20.23 -9.88 13.71
CA ALA A 45 21.38 -10.74 13.90
C ALA A 45 22.57 -10.33 13.03
N PHE A 46 22.33 -9.90 11.78
CA PHE A 46 23.36 -9.48 10.85
C PHE A 46 23.61 -7.97 10.84
N SER A 47 23.01 -7.21 11.78
CA SER A 47 23.12 -5.75 11.81
C SER A 47 24.55 -5.21 11.86
N ALA A 48 25.48 -5.95 12.48
CA ALA A 48 26.90 -5.59 12.53
C ALA A 48 27.58 -5.62 11.16
N LEU A 49 27.06 -6.40 10.22
CA LEU A 49 27.61 -6.55 8.85
C LEU A 49 27.05 -5.51 7.88
N TYR A 50 25.99 -4.79 8.26
CA TYR A 50 25.36 -3.81 7.37
C TYR A 50 26.16 -2.50 7.35
N GLY A 51 26.29 -1.94 6.14
CA GLY A 51 26.78 -0.58 5.98
C GLY A 51 25.74 0.46 6.50
N GLU A 52 26.16 1.72 6.59
CA GLU A 52 25.31 2.81 7.11
C GLU A 52 24.11 3.13 6.19
N ARG A 53 24.13 2.70 4.95
CA ARG A 53 23.01 2.78 3.99
C ARG A 53 22.16 1.51 4.07
N GLY A 54 20.98 1.47 3.41
CA GLY A 54 20.09 0.32 3.42
C GLY A 54 19.37 0.15 4.76
N PHE A 55 19.40 -1.04 5.38
CA PHE A 55 18.64 -1.35 6.59
C PHE A 55 18.92 -0.40 7.76
N LYS A 56 20.17 -0.03 8.02
CA LYS A 56 20.50 0.93 9.09
C LYS A 56 19.90 2.30 8.84
N ARG A 57 19.89 2.75 7.58
CA ARG A 57 19.23 4.01 7.22
C ARG A 57 17.73 3.92 7.39
N LEU A 58 17.09 2.84 6.93
CA LEU A 58 15.66 2.62 7.11
C LEU A 58 15.27 2.58 8.59
N TRP A 59 16.10 1.98 9.45
CA TRP A 59 15.87 1.98 10.88
C TRP A 59 15.97 3.37 11.52
N ARG A 60 16.91 4.17 11.09
CA ARG A 60 17.14 5.50 11.66
C ARG A 60 16.11 6.53 11.17
N GLU A 61 15.71 6.47 9.91
CA GLU A 61 14.91 7.50 9.24
C GLU A 61 13.47 7.07 8.99
N GLY A 62 13.18 5.77 9.00
CA GLY A 62 11.87 5.20 8.71
C GLY A 62 11.04 4.89 9.94
N ARG A 63 9.86 4.32 9.69
CA ARG A 63 8.99 3.77 10.73
C ARG A 63 9.03 2.23 10.65
N ILE A 64 9.24 1.58 11.78
CA ILE A 64 9.35 0.13 11.89
C ILE A 64 8.17 -0.41 12.69
N TYR A 65 7.48 -1.37 12.12
CA TYR A 65 6.43 -2.15 12.78
C TYR A 65 7.01 -3.51 13.15
N ARG A 66 7.25 -3.75 14.45
CA ARG A 66 7.92 -4.98 14.92
C ARG A 66 6.99 -6.16 15.07
N ASN A 67 5.70 -5.91 15.27
CA ASN A 67 4.67 -6.91 15.55
C ASN A 67 3.57 -6.86 14.48
N ALA A 68 3.96 -6.82 13.21
CA ALA A 68 3.00 -6.95 12.13
C ALA A 68 2.71 -8.43 11.89
N GLU A 69 1.45 -8.81 11.97
CA GLU A 69 0.97 -10.18 11.81
C GLU A 69 -0.17 -10.22 10.80
N TYR A 70 -0.32 -11.35 10.12
CA TYR A 70 -1.49 -11.61 9.30
C TYR A 70 -2.58 -12.20 10.18
N ASP A 71 -3.82 -11.76 10.01
CA ASP A 71 -4.99 -12.25 10.73
C ASP A 71 -5.70 -13.43 10.03
N PHE A 72 -4.99 -14.15 9.16
CA PHE A 72 -5.47 -15.34 8.47
C PHE A 72 -4.43 -16.47 8.50
N ILE A 73 -4.90 -17.72 8.41
CA ILE A 73 -4.10 -18.91 8.72
C ILE A 73 -3.20 -19.33 7.54
N ASN A 74 -3.72 -19.35 6.32
CA ASN A 74 -2.99 -19.84 5.14
C ASN A 74 -2.22 -18.70 4.50
N VAL A 75 -1.04 -18.40 5.06
CA VAL A 75 -0.15 -17.38 4.53
C VAL A 75 0.83 -18.03 3.58
N ASP A 76 0.63 -17.83 2.29
CA ASP A 76 1.61 -18.12 1.24
C ASP A 76 2.04 -16.83 0.54
N LYS A 77 2.85 -16.94 -0.50
CA LYS A 77 3.40 -15.77 -1.20
C LYS A 77 2.31 -14.88 -1.78
N SER A 78 1.36 -15.46 -2.51
CA SER A 78 0.33 -14.67 -3.22
C SER A 78 -0.69 -14.08 -2.25
N SER A 79 -1.16 -14.84 -1.26
CA SER A 79 -2.10 -14.34 -0.26
C SER A 79 -1.48 -13.24 0.62
N ALA A 80 -0.19 -13.39 0.98
CA ALA A 80 0.54 -12.40 1.75
C ALA A 80 0.72 -11.09 0.98
N VAL A 81 1.18 -11.16 -0.28
CA VAL A 81 1.37 -9.98 -1.13
C VAL A 81 0.03 -9.29 -1.40
N ALA A 82 -1.02 -10.06 -1.74
CA ALA A 82 -2.35 -9.52 -1.95
C ALA A 82 -2.88 -8.79 -0.70
N ALA A 83 -2.67 -9.35 0.49
CA ALA A 83 -3.08 -8.72 1.74
C ALA A 83 -2.32 -7.42 2.02
N ILE A 84 -1.00 -7.39 1.80
CA ILE A 84 -0.18 -6.18 1.99
C ILE A 84 -0.63 -5.05 1.06
N TYR A 85 -0.81 -5.36 -0.23
CA TYR A 85 -1.11 -4.33 -1.23
C TYR A 85 -2.57 -3.89 -1.25
N SER A 86 -3.51 -4.72 -0.75
CA SER A 86 -4.93 -4.37 -0.66
C SER A 86 -5.37 -3.90 0.74
N GLY A 87 -4.56 -4.16 1.78
CA GLY A 87 -4.94 -3.91 3.17
C GLY A 87 -6.11 -4.79 3.64
N THR A 88 -6.39 -5.92 2.96
CA THR A 88 -7.54 -6.79 3.24
C THR A 88 -7.15 -8.25 3.34
N THR A 89 -8.01 -9.07 3.93
CA THR A 89 -7.80 -10.51 4.03
C THR A 89 -8.14 -11.25 2.74
N PRO A 90 -7.66 -12.49 2.52
CA PRO A 90 -8.01 -13.34 1.39
C PRO A 90 -9.51 -13.52 1.16
N TYR A 91 -10.31 -13.51 2.22
CA TYR A 91 -11.77 -13.55 2.12
C TYR A 91 -12.33 -12.36 1.34
N THR A 92 -11.78 -11.19 1.54
CA THR A 92 -12.23 -9.95 0.91
C THR A 92 -11.59 -9.75 -0.46
N ASN A 93 -10.25 -9.93 -0.55
CA ASN A 93 -9.52 -9.67 -1.80
C ASN A 93 -9.62 -10.80 -2.82
N GLY A 94 -10.00 -12.01 -2.42
CA GLY A 94 -10.22 -13.15 -3.32
C GLY A 94 -8.98 -14.01 -3.59
N ILE A 95 -7.79 -13.60 -3.16
CA ILE A 95 -6.54 -14.34 -3.37
C ILE A 95 -6.25 -15.18 -2.13
N VAL A 96 -6.67 -16.43 -2.17
CA VAL A 96 -6.56 -17.36 -1.04
C VAL A 96 -5.24 -18.13 -0.98
N GLY A 97 -4.45 -18.05 -2.05
CA GLY A 97 -3.16 -18.74 -2.17
C GLY A 97 -2.60 -18.64 -3.57
N ASP A 98 -1.42 -19.24 -3.80
CA ASP A 98 -0.83 -19.36 -5.14
C ASP A 98 -1.74 -20.21 -6.06
N ASN A 99 -2.27 -21.30 -5.50
CA ASN A 99 -3.18 -22.20 -6.20
C ASN A 99 -4.30 -22.64 -5.27
N TRP A 100 -5.50 -22.81 -5.81
CA TRP A 100 -6.64 -23.40 -5.09
C TRP A 100 -7.53 -24.21 -6.00
N MET A 101 -8.33 -25.08 -5.41
CA MET A 101 -9.33 -25.85 -6.14
C MET A 101 -10.60 -25.02 -6.32
N ASP A 102 -10.98 -24.81 -7.56
CA ASP A 102 -12.31 -24.30 -7.89
C ASP A 102 -13.35 -25.38 -7.66
N ARG A 103 -14.31 -25.12 -6.77
CA ARG A 103 -15.34 -26.10 -6.40
C ARG A 103 -16.37 -26.34 -7.49
N SER A 104 -16.51 -25.43 -8.44
CA SER A 104 -17.48 -25.56 -9.55
C SER A 104 -16.94 -26.45 -10.66
N THR A 105 -15.66 -26.32 -10.97
CA THR A 105 -15.00 -27.06 -12.07
C THR A 105 -14.16 -28.23 -11.57
N LEU A 106 -13.90 -28.33 -10.27
CA LEU A 106 -12.99 -29.29 -9.63
C LEU A 106 -11.57 -29.26 -10.21
N ARG A 107 -11.15 -28.12 -10.71
CA ARG A 107 -9.81 -27.89 -11.25
C ARG A 107 -8.98 -27.02 -10.29
N VAL A 108 -7.68 -27.25 -10.30
CA VAL A 108 -6.76 -26.37 -9.64
C VAL A 108 -6.53 -25.16 -10.52
N LEU A 109 -6.75 -23.98 -9.97
CA LEU A 109 -6.50 -22.68 -10.60
C LEU A 109 -5.31 -22.01 -9.92
N ASN A 110 -4.49 -21.34 -10.72
CA ASN A 110 -3.49 -20.40 -10.19
C ASN A 110 -4.12 -19.02 -9.96
N CYS A 111 -3.57 -18.25 -9.02
CA CYS A 111 -4.10 -16.94 -8.63
C CYS A 111 -4.15 -15.92 -9.77
N VAL A 112 -3.36 -16.10 -10.82
CA VAL A 112 -3.30 -15.22 -11.99
C VAL A 112 -3.82 -15.85 -13.28
N ASP A 113 -4.22 -17.13 -13.27
CA ASP A 113 -4.77 -17.78 -14.48
C ASP A 113 -5.99 -17.04 -15.00
N ASP A 114 -5.99 -16.73 -16.30
CA ASP A 114 -7.10 -16.09 -16.98
C ASP A 114 -7.11 -16.48 -18.47
N ALA A 115 -8.04 -17.33 -18.85
CA ALA A 115 -8.15 -17.85 -20.22
C ALA A 115 -8.61 -16.80 -21.25
N ASP A 116 -9.19 -15.70 -20.79
CA ASP A 116 -9.71 -14.63 -21.64
C ASP A 116 -8.59 -13.63 -22.08
N PHE A 117 -7.43 -13.71 -21.43
CA PHE A 117 -6.28 -12.88 -21.75
C PHE A 117 -5.13 -13.70 -22.33
N MET A 118 -4.51 -13.15 -23.35
CA MET A 118 -3.33 -13.73 -23.97
C MET A 118 -2.16 -12.71 -23.86
N GLY A 119 -1.04 -13.18 -23.35
CA GLY A 119 0.16 -12.33 -23.22
C GLY A 119 0.73 -11.96 -24.59
N ILE A 120 1.27 -10.74 -24.69
CA ILE A 120 1.99 -10.29 -25.88
C ILE A 120 3.40 -10.90 -25.84
N TYR A 121 3.77 -11.65 -26.89
CA TYR A 121 5.06 -12.37 -26.99
C TYR A 121 5.27 -13.48 -25.93
N THR A 122 4.22 -13.96 -25.27
CA THR A 122 4.25 -15.10 -24.35
C THR A 122 3.06 -16.00 -24.57
N SER A 123 3.19 -17.27 -24.21
CA SER A 123 2.09 -18.24 -24.22
C SER A 123 1.27 -18.24 -22.92
N GLU A 124 1.63 -17.39 -21.97
CA GLU A 124 0.94 -17.33 -20.68
C GLU A 124 -0.34 -16.52 -20.79
N SER A 125 -1.41 -17.04 -20.18
CA SER A 125 -2.73 -16.40 -20.10
C SER A 125 -2.98 -16.00 -18.65
N THR A 126 -2.59 -14.78 -18.31
CA THR A 126 -2.63 -14.29 -16.92
C THR A 126 -3.22 -12.89 -16.83
N SER A 127 -3.97 -12.63 -15.77
CA SER A 127 -4.48 -11.30 -15.42
C SER A 127 -4.67 -11.12 -13.91
N PRO A 128 -4.85 -9.90 -13.42
CA PRO A 128 -5.19 -9.63 -12.02
C PRO A 128 -6.68 -9.82 -11.71
N GLN A 129 -7.51 -10.36 -12.60
CA GLN A 129 -8.97 -10.36 -12.51
C GLN A 129 -9.52 -11.07 -11.26
N LYS A 130 -8.77 -12.01 -10.68
CA LYS A 130 -9.17 -12.68 -9.43
C LYS A 130 -9.06 -11.80 -8.20
N MET A 131 -8.31 -10.69 -8.27
CA MET A 131 -8.29 -9.66 -7.24
C MET A 131 -9.63 -8.90 -7.25
N LYS A 132 -10.37 -8.94 -6.15
CA LYS A 132 -11.74 -8.39 -6.05
C LYS A 132 -11.79 -6.97 -5.50
N VAL A 133 -10.67 -6.42 -5.09
CA VAL A 133 -10.55 -5.09 -4.48
C VAL A 133 -9.41 -4.34 -5.13
N SER A 134 -9.45 -3.01 -5.07
CA SER A 134 -8.34 -2.16 -5.48
C SER A 134 -7.10 -2.39 -4.61
N THR A 135 -5.95 -2.13 -5.19
CA THR A 135 -4.67 -2.18 -4.51
C THR A 135 -4.14 -0.78 -4.23
N LEU A 136 -3.14 -0.68 -3.37
CA LEU A 136 -2.45 0.58 -3.12
C LEU A 136 -1.94 1.24 -4.41
N THR A 137 -1.53 0.44 -5.39
CA THR A 137 -1.06 0.95 -6.70
C THR A 137 -2.20 1.55 -7.51
N ASP A 138 -3.38 0.95 -7.49
CA ASP A 138 -4.57 1.49 -8.19
C ASP A 138 -4.99 2.84 -7.59
N GLU A 139 -5.00 2.94 -6.26
CA GLU A 139 -5.33 4.17 -5.55
C GLU A 139 -4.29 5.28 -5.80
N LEU A 140 -3.00 4.94 -5.84
CA LEU A 140 -1.94 5.91 -6.14
C LEU A 140 -2.02 6.43 -7.57
N VAL A 141 -2.33 5.59 -8.55
CA VAL A 141 -2.55 6.01 -9.94
C VAL A 141 -3.72 6.99 -10.01
N CYS A 142 -4.82 6.67 -9.34
CA CYS A 142 -5.98 7.56 -9.28
C CYS A 142 -5.63 8.94 -8.70
N LEU A 143 -4.87 8.98 -7.61
CA LEU A 143 -4.44 10.24 -6.97
C LEU A 143 -3.47 11.05 -7.83
N LEU A 144 -2.56 10.40 -8.54
CA LEU A 144 -1.58 11.08 -9.40
C LEU A 144 -2.22 11.68 -10.65
N TYR A 145 -3.16 10.95 -11.27
CA TYR A 145 -3.87 11.47 -12.46
C TYR A 145 -4.82 12.61 -12.14
N THR A 146 -5.40 12.67 -10.95
CA THR A 146 -6.27 13.78 -10.55
C THR A 146 -5.48 15.05 -10.20
N SER A 147 -4.21 14.94 -9.80
CA SER A 147 -3.36 16.10 -9.52
C SER A 147 -2.80 16.74 -10.78
N ASP A 148 -2.45 15.96 -11.80
CA ASP A 148 -1.94 16.50 -13.09
C ASP A 148 -3.03 17.19 -13.91
N ALA A 149 -4.31 16.78 -13.77
CA ALA A 149 -5.43 17.42 -14.47
C ALA A 149 -5.87 18.76 -13.85
N ALA A 150 -5.34 19.15 -12.71
CA ALA A 150 -5.65 20.41 -12.04
C ALA A 150 -4.61 21.53 -12.34
N ASP A 151 -3.49 21.18 -12.98
CA ASP A 151 -2.40 22.10 -13.31
C ASP A 151 -2.38 22.54 -14.80
N ASP A 152 -3.33 22.10 -15.65
CA ASP A 152 -3.62 22.56 -17.00
C ASP A 152 -4.84 23.51 -17.01
#